data_dbbf2b30c5a8a0b02aa9701150123b34
#
_entry.id   dbbf2b30c5a8a0b02aa9701150123b34
#
_cell.length_a   1.000
_cell.length_b   1.000
_cell.length_c   1.000
_cell.angle_alpha   90.00
_cell.angle_beta   90.00
_cell.angle_gamma   90.00
#
_symmetry.space_group_name_H-M   'P 1'
#
loop_
_entity.id
_entity.type
_entity.pdbx_description
1 polymer ?
#
loop_
_entity_poly.entity_id
_entity_poly.type
_entity_poly.pdbx_seq_one_letter_code
_entity_poly.pdbx_strand_id
1 'polypeptide(L)'
;ALGIADTYLKLQREDGSYPIKIDFNTGEPVNEVGAMLHPLLNYILRLHNQYGLTKYDVITEKGEKWMDEIAVETFNMTGQFEDVNVMGLEPYENLTNCTAAPYASYLLNKETVSEKDLNNAIDLIRLSEDQFTFWDTTPNEYGLRMMATPCVFEQYKYQKPVDHSAHNVAMAFLDLYEETGDKLAFAKAKALIDNMTIVQNKGNGQMPTTWDFRTPYHDSNRSFWTNCTFAAVTALLRMDKITSEE
;
A
#
# COMPACT_ATOMS: atom_id res chain seq x y z
N ALA A 1 19.77 -11.78 7.74
CA ALA A 1 19.24 -11.32 6.44
C ALA A 1 19.14 -12.47 5.44
N LEU A 2 20.24 -13.17 5.05
CA LEU A 2 20.19 -14.19 3.99
C LEU A 2 19.24 -15.37 4.30
N GLY A 3 19.13 -15.80 5.56
CA GLY A 3 18.17 -16.85 5.95
C GLY A 3 16.72 -16.49 5.61
N ILE A 4 16.35 -15.19 5.60
CA ILE A 4 15.03 -14.73 5.17
C ILE A 4 14.89 -14.97 3.67
N ALA A 5 15.85 -14.56 2.85
CA ALA A 5 15.82 -14.76 1.41
C ALA A 5 15.78 -16.24 1.01
N ASP A 6 16.58 -17.08 1.71
CA ASP A 6 16.57 -18.54 1.50
C ASP A 6 15.19 -19.15 1.85
N THR A 7 14.52 -18.64 2.88
CA THR A 7 13.17 -19.08 3.24
C THR A 7 12.17 -18.69 2.16
N TYR A 8 12.19 -17.46 1.68
CA TYR A 8 11.31 -17.01 0.61
C TYR A 8 11.58 -17.77 -0.70
N LEU A 9 12.85 -18.01 -1.04
CA LEU A 9 13.18 -18.81 -2.21
C LEU A 9 12.59 -20.23 -2.14
N LYS A 10 12.58 -20.84 -0.95
CA LYS A 10 12.00 -22.17 -0.73
C LYS A 10 10.47 -22.18 -0.77
N LEU A 11 9.83 -21.10 -0.29
CA LEU A 11 8.38 -21.03 -0.12
C LEU A 11 7.65 -20.52 -1.36
N GLN A 12 8.37 -19.94 -2.32
CA GLN A 12 7.77 -19.45 -3.55
C GLN A 12 7.13 -20.59 -4.34
N ARG A 13 5.87 -20.42 -4.70
CA ARG A 13 5.13 -21.35 -5.53
C ARG A 13 5.57 -21.30 -6.98
N GLU A 14 5.15 -22.27 -7.77
CA GLU A 14 5.48 -22.31 -9.20
C GLU A 14 4.92 -21.11 -9.96
N ASP A 15 3.74 -20.62 -9.56
CA ASP A 15 3.11 -19.44 -10.13
C ASP A 15 3.75 -18.11 -9.69
N GLY A 16 4.69 -18.14 -8.77
CA GLY A 16 5.38 -16.95 -8.23
C GLY A 16 4.79 -16.38 -6.96
N SER A 17 3.61 -16.83 -6.55
CA SER A 17 2.96 -16.39 -5.30
C SER A 17 3.58 -17.03 -4.05
N TYR A 18 3.13 -16.56 -2.92
CA TYR A 18 3.47 -17.09 -1.60
C TYR A 18 2.22 -17.48 -0.83
N PRO A 19 2.27 -18.52 0.02
CA PRO A 19 1.19 -18.79 0.95
C PRO A 19 1.08 -17.65 1.96
N ILE A 20 -0.13 -17.19 2.25
CA ILE A 20 -0.37 -16.12 3.22
C ILE A 20 -0.23 -16.60 4.66
N LYS A 21 -0.40 -17.86 4.91
CA LYS A 21 -0.25 -18.49 6.24
C LYS A 21 0.47 -19.82 6.11
N ILE A 22 1.41 -20.05 7.01
CA ILE A 22 2.21 -21.27 7.10
C ILE A 22 2.03 -21.83 8.50
N ASP A 23 1.81 -23.13 8.61
CA ASP A 23 1.81 -23.82 9.90
C ASP A 23 3.23 -23.80 10.48
N PHE A 24 3.36 -23.30 11.70
CA PHE A 24 4.66 -23.13 12.35
C PHE A 24 5.42 -24.44 12.57
N ASN A 25 4.71 -25.54 12.85
CA ASN A 25 5.32 -26.81 13.19
C ASN A 25 5.73 -27.62 11.95
N THR A 26 4.92 -27.54 10.89
CA THR A 26 5.15 -28.35 9.67
C THR A 26 5.86 -27.56 8.58
N GLY A 27 5.76 -26.23 8.58
CA GLY A 27 6.23 -25.36 7.50
C GLY A 27 5.36 -25.41 6.24
N GLU A 28 4.21 -26.07 6.30
CA GLU A 28 3.30 -26.23 5.17
C GLU A 28 2.26 -25.11 5.09
N PRO A 29 1.79 -24.75 3.88
CA PRO A 29 0.70 -23.80 3.72
C PRO A 29 -0.57 -24.23 4.46
N VAL A 30 -1.18 -23.29 5.19
CA VAL A 30 -2.46 -23.54 5.89
C VAL A 30 -3.64 -23.54 4.93
N ASN A 31 -3.53 -22.84 3.80
CA ASN A 31 -4.55 -22.79 2.76
C ASN A 31 -3.94 -22.50 1.38
N GLU A 32 -4.75 -22.57 0.35
CA GLU A 32 -4.33 -22.39 -1.04
C GLU A 32 -4.25 -20.91 -1.48
N VAL A 33 -4.65 -19.99 -0.64
CA VAL A 33 -4.63 -18.56 -1.00
C VAL A 33 -3.19 -18.09 -1.12
N GLY A 34 -2.89 -17.46 -2.25
CA GLY A 34 -1.58 -16.89 -2.56
C GLY A 34 -1.57 -15.36 -2.52
N ALA A 35 -0.42 -14.81 -2.24
CA ALA A 35 -0.18 -13.37 -2.29
C ALA A 35 1.26 -13.08 -2.73
N MET A 36 1.54 -11.83 -3.09
CA MET A 36 2.90 -11.34 -3.31
C MET A 36 3.15 -10.11 -2.46
N LEU A 37 4.25 -10.12 -1.72
CA LEU A 37 4.64 -9.02 -0.84
C LEU A 37 5.59 -8.08 -1.57
N HIS A 38 5.12 -6.88 -1.94
CA HIS A 38 5.97 -5.87 -2.58
C HIS A 38 7.25 -5.54 -1.80
N PRO A 39 7.28 -5.53 -0.43
CA PRO A 39 8.54 -5.30 0.29
C PRO A 39 9.59 -6.38 0.02
N LEU A 40 9.16 -7.59 -0.31
CA LEU A 40 10.07 -8.67 -0.70
C LEU A 40 10.77 -8.37 -2.02
N LEU A 41 10.04 -7.85 -3.02
CA LEU A 41 10.64 -7.44 -4.30
C LEU A 41 11.76 -6.42 -4.09
N ASN A 42 11.46 -5.35 -3.33
CA ASN A 42 12.45 -4.34 -2.98
C ASN A 42 13.65 -4.92 -2.20
N TYR A 43 13.41 -5.87 -1.31
CA TYR A 43 14.47 -6.53 -0.55
C TYR A 43 15.38 -7.36 -1.46
N ILE A 44 14.83 -8.14 -2.39
CA ILE A 44 15.60 -8.93 -3.35
C ILE A 44 16.41 -8.04 -4.29
N LEU A 45 15.82 -6.96 -4.81
CA LEU A 45 16.56 -5.98 -5.62
C LEU A 45 17.75 -5.38 -4.87
N ARG A 46 17.61 -5.09 -3.58
CA ARG A 46 18.74 -4.64 -2.76
C ARG A 46 19.82 -5.70 -2.61
N LEU A 47 19.46 -6.97 -2.45
CA LEU A 47 20.43 -8.06 -2.41
C LEU A 47 21.20 -8.18 -3.72
N HIS A 48 20.52 -8.04 -4.85
CA HIS A 48 21.15 -8.01 -6.17
C HIS A 48 22.08 -6.79 -6.31
N ASN A 49 21.53 -5.58 -6.21
CA ASN A 49 22.23 -4.35 -6.56
C ASN A 49 23.39 -4.01 -5.60
N GLN A 50 23.22 -4.25 -4.30
CA GLN A 50 24.22 -3.87 -3.31
C GLN A 50 25.24 -4.96 -3.01
N TYR A 51 24.87 -6.24 -3.20
CA TYR A 51 25.69 -7.37 -2.79
C TYR A 51 25.99 -8.37 -3.91
N GLY A 52 25.45 -8.17 -5.11
CA GLY A 52 25.65 -9.06 -6.26
C GLY A 52 25.05 -10.47 -6.08
N LEU A 53 24.03 -10.60 -5.24
CA LEU A 53 23.43 -11.89 -4.89
C LEU A 53 22.31 -12.27 -5.86
N THR A 54 22.69 -12.71 -7.05
CA THR A 54 21.77 -13.02 -8.17
C THR A 54 20.95 -14.30 -7.99
N LYS A 55 21.32 -15.19 -7.06
CA LYS A 55 20.58 -16.46 -6.84
C LYS A 55 19.11 -16.25 -6.44
N TYR A 56 18.77 -15.05 -5.98
CA TYR A 56 17.40 -14.72 -5.55
C TYR A 56 16.56 -13.99 -6.61
N ASP A 57 17.14 -13.66 -7.76
CA ASP A 57 16.46 -12.90 -8.82
C ASP A 57 15.20 -13.60 -9.31
N VAL A 58 15.19 -14.93 -9.28
CA VAL A 58 14.02 -15.76 -9.60
C VAL A 58 12.78 -15.41 -8.74
N ILE A 59 13.00 -14.91 -7.52
CA ILE A 59 11.91 -14.44 -6.64
C ILE A 59 11.24 -13.23 -7.25
N THR A 60 12.02 -12.27 -7.72
CA THR A 60 11.50 -11.06 -8.36
C THR A 60 10.87 -11.38 -9.71
N GLU A 61 11.53 -12.15 -10.56
CA GLU A 61 11.03 -12.53 -11.87
C GLU A 61 9.65 -13.22 -11.82
N LYS A 62 9.52 -14.25 -10.97
CA LYS A 62 8.25 -14.94 -10.80
C LYS A 62 7.21 -14.13 -10.06
N GLY A 63 7.63 -13.34 -9.06
CA GLY A 63 6.75 -12.50 -8.28
C GLY A 63 6.15 -11.37 -9.10
N GLU A 64 6.93 -10.68 -9.92
CA GLU A 64 6.43 -9.67 -10.86
C GLU A 64 5.50 -10.29 -11.88
N LYS A 65 5.84 -11.45 -12.42
CA LYS A 65 4.96 -12.16 -13.35
C LYS A 65 3.59 -12.46 -12.73
N TRP A 66 3.58 -12.97 -11.51
CA TRP A 66 2.31 -13.23 -10.79
C TRP A 66 1.53 -11.93 -10.54
N MET A 67 2.21 -10.86 -10.14
CA MET A 67 1.56 -9.57 -9.95
C MET A 67 0.94 -9.05 -11.24
N ASP A 68 1.67 -9.10 -12.34
CA ASP A 68 1.20 -8.61 -13.64
C ASP A 68 0.05 -9.44 -14.21
N GLU A 69 0.19 -10.78 -14.21
CA GLU A 69 -0.74 -11.68 -14.90
C GLU A 69 -1.97 -12.04 -14.06
N ILE A 70 -1.88 -11.95 -12.74
CA ILE A 70 -2.96 -12.35 -11.84
C ILE A 70 -3.49 -11.15 -11.05
N ALA A 71 -2.63 -10.48 -10.26
CA ALA A 71 -3.10 -9.47 -9.35
C ALA A 71 -3.58 -8.21 -10.09
N VAL A 72 -2.82 -7.71 -11.06
CA VAL A 72 -3.19 -6.52 -11.85
C VAL A 72 -4.39 -6.80 -12.76
N GLU A 73 -4.39 -7.93 -13.47
CA GLU A 73 -5.46 -8.29 -14.41
C GLU A 73 -6.82 -8.55 -13.72
N THR A 74 -6.79 -9.06 -12.49
CA THR A 74 -8.02 -9.41 -11.76
C THR A 74 -8.34 -8.47 -10.61
N PHE A 75 -7.43 -7.55 -10.27
CA PHE A 75 -7.42 -6.74 -9.04
C PHE A 75 -7.53 -7.59 -7.76
N ASN A 76 -7.15 -8.84 -7.82
CA ASN A 76 -7.15 -9.73 -6.66
C ASN A 76 -5.88 -9.49 -5.83
N MET A 77 -5.89 -8.42 -5.07
CA MET A 77 -4.80 -7.99 -4.20
C MET A 77 -4.92 -8.63 -2.81
N THR A 78 -5.09 -9.93 -2.77
CA THR A 78 -5.39 -10.69 -1.55
C THR A 78 -4.21 -10.74 -0.59
N GLY A 79 -4.52 -10.75 0.69
CA GLY A 79 -3.77 -11.57 1.62
C GLY A 79 -2.69 -10.92 2.42
N GLN A 80 -2.81 -9.64 2.79
CA GLN A 80 -1.86 -9.05 3.75
C GLN A 80 -2.45 -8.84 5.15
N PHE A 81 -3.68 -9.30 5.41
CA PHE A 81 -4.34 -9.02 6.68
C PHE A 81 -4.49 -10.24 7.54
N GLU A 82 -3.81 -10.21 8.64
CA GLU A 82 -4.04 -11.08 9.78
C GLU A 82 -5.48 -10.96 10.33
N ASP A 83 -6.11 -9.80 10.13
CA ASP A 83 -7.44 -9.49 10.68
C ASP A 83 -8.60 -9.96 9.82
N VAL A 84 -8.35 -10.33 8.56
CA VAL A 84 -9.37 -10.83 7.64
C VAL A 84 -9.14 -12.29 7.32
N ASN A 85 -10.16 -13.10 7.59
CA ASN A 85 -10.17 -14.46 7.08
C ASN A 85 -10.54 -14.45 5.60
N VAL A 86 -9.54 -14.57 4.74
CA VAL A 86 -9.72 -14.56 3.27
C VAL A 86 -10.40 -15.81 2.72
N MET A 87 -10.52 -16.85 3.53
CA MET A 87 -11.25 -18.07 3.16
C MET A 87 -12.75 -17.81 3.16
N GLY A 88 -13.41 -18.13 2.06
CA GLY A 88 -14.86 -17.95 1.90
C GLY A 88 -15.29 -16.50 1.60
N LEU A 89 -14.34 -15.61 1.27
CA LEU A 89 -14.67 -14.29 0.74
C LEU A 89 -14.94 -14.40 -0.77
N GLU A 90 -15.90 -13.60 -1.23
CA GLU A 90 -16.06 -13.37 -2.66
C GLU A 90 -14.84 -12.61 -3.23
N PRO A 91 -14.49 -12.77 -4.51
CA PRO A 91 -13.31 -12.11 -5.08
C PRO A 91 -13.24 -10.59 -4.81
N TYR A 92 -14.37 -9.87 -4.93
CA TYR A 92 -14.43 -8.42 -4.67
C TYR A 92 -14.21 -8.06 -3.19
N GLU A 93 -14.47 -8.96 -2.27
CA GLU A 93 -14.26 -8.74 -0.83
C GLU A 93 -12.79 -8.81 -0.45
N ASN A 94 -11.94 -9.37 -1.31
CA ASN A 94 -10.50 -9.44 -1.15
C ASN A 94 -9.78 -8.18 -1.65
N LEU A 95 -10.47 -7.24 -2.23
CA LEU A 95 -9.85 -5.98 -2.68
C LEU A 95 -9.19 -5.29 -1.49
N THR A 96 -7.93 -4.96 -1.66
CA THR A 96 -7.12 -4.25 -0.67
C THR A 96 -6.19 -3.25 -1.32
N ASN A 97 -6.04 -2.10 -0.68
CA ASN A 97 -5.10 -1.09 -1.10
C ASN A 97 -3.66 -1.35 -0.62
N CYS A 98 -3.46 -2.27 0.32
CA CYS A 98 -2.15 -2.53 0.92
C CYS A 98 -1.11 -3.09 -0.04
N THR A 99 -1.53 -3.67 -1.14
CA THR A 99 -0.62 -4.15 -2.18
C THR A 99 -0.69 -3.26 -3.42
N ALA A 100 -1.87 -2.75 -3.78
CA ALA A 100 -2.08 -2.02 -5.02
C ALA A 100 -1.21 -0.76 -5.12
N ALA A 101 -1.41 0.20 -4.23
CA ALA A 101 -0.63 1.44 -4.26
C ALA A 101 0.88 1.22 -4.06
N PRO A 102 1.35 0.38 -3.10
CA PRO A 102 2.77 0.08 -2.99
C PRO A 102 3.37 -0.65 -4.19
N TYR A 103 2.61 -1.50 -4.88
CA TYR A 103 3.12 -2.12 -6.10
C TYR A 103 3.18 -1.11 -7.26
N ALA A 104 2.24 -0.19 -7.36
CA ALA A 104 2.34 0.94 -8.28
C ALA A 104 3.62 1.75 -8.05
N SER A 105 3.91 2.09 -6.79
CA SER A 105 5.17 2.75 -6.41
C SER A 105 6.39 1.92 -6.80
N TYR A 106 6.36 0.60 -6.59
CA TYR A 106 7.45 -0.29 -7.00
C TYR A 106 7.72 -0.21 -8.50
N LEU A 107 6.67 -0.27 -9.33
CA LEU A 107 6.78 -0.20 -10.79
C LEU A 107 7.36 1.14 -11.26
N LEU A 108 6.92 2.24 -10.66
CA LEU A 108 7.36 3.61 -11.00
C LEU A 108 8.77 3.94 -10.49
N ASN A 109 9.32 3.16 -9.57
CA ASN A 109 10.68 3.34 -9.05
C ASN A 109 11.70 2.35 -9.64
N LYS A 110 11.36 1.64 -10.72
CA LYS A 110 12.33 0.83 -11.46
C LYS A 110 13.38 1.73 -12.13
N GLU A 111 14.59 1.23 -12.31
CA GLU A 111 15.67 1.96 -13.00
C GLU A 111 15.24 2.43 -14.41
N THR A 112 14.42 1.61 -15.05
CA THR A 112 13.78 1.96 -16.34
C THR A 112 12.32 1.56 -16.25
N VAL A 113 11.43 2.54 -16.30
CA VAL A 113 9.98 2.33 -16.30
C VAL A 113 9.54 2.04 -17.73
N SER A 114 9.04 0.83 -18.00
CA SER A 114 8.47 0.49 -19.30
C SER A 114 7.06 1.06 -19.45
N GLU A 115 6.57 1.16 -20.69
CA GLU A 115 5.19 1.56 -20.96
C GLU A 115 4.18 0.64 -20.25
N LYS A 116 4.48 -0.67 -20.15
CA LYS A 116 3.67 -1.62 -19.41
C LYS A 116 3.68 -1.32 -17.91
N ASP A 117 4.86 -1.06 -17.33
CA ASP A 117 4.97 -0.72 -15.90
C ASP A 117 4.18 0.55 -15.57
N LEU A 118 4.30 1.58 -16.42
CA LEU A 118 3.56 2.83 -16.26
C LEU A 118 2.05 2.61 -16.32
N ASN A 119 1.56 1.86 -17.32
CA ASN A 119 0.13 1.57 -17.47
C ASN A 119 -0.39 0.76 -16.27
N ASN A 120 0.30 -0.30 -15.85
CA ASN A 120 -0.05 -1.08 -14.67
C ASN A 120 -0.08 -0.21 -13.40
N ALA A 121 0.90 0.67 -13.23
CA ALA A 121 0.94 1.58 -12.09
C ALA A 121 -0.25 2.55 -12.08
N ILE A 122 -0.60 3.11 -13.24
CA ILE A 122 -1.77 3.99 -13.38
C ILE A 122 -3.06 3.23 -13.03
N ASP A 123 -3.23 2.01 -13.51
CA ASP A 123 -4.44 1.21 -13.23
C ASP A 123 -4.55 0.85 -11.73
N LEU A 124 -3.44 0.53 -11.08
CA LEU A 124 -3.40 0.29 -9.64
C LEU A 124 -3.66 1.56 -8.81
N ILE A 125 -3.15 2.71 -9.25
CA ILE A 125 -3.44 4.00 -8.62
C ILE A 125 -4.93 4.33 -8.76
N ARG A 126 -5.51 4.10 -9.94
CA ARG A 126 -6.95 4.27 -10.17
C ARG A 126 -7.78 3.33 -9.31
N LEU A 127 -7.40 2.06 -9.19
CA LEU A 127 -8.06 1.13 -8.28
C LEU A 127 -8.05 1.67 -6.84
N SER A 128 -6.89 2.14 -6.38
CA SER A 128 -6.74 2.72 -5.03
C SER A 128 -7.58 3.98 -4.86
N GLU A 129 -7.67 4.80 -5.88
CA GLU A 129 -8.46 6.03 -5.88
C GLU A 129 -9.96 5.73 -5.90
N ASP A 130 -10.41 4.89 -6.83
CA ASP A 130 -11.84 4.67 -7.08
C ASP A 130 -12.51 3.82 -5.99
N GLN A 131 -11.77 2.89 -5.40
CA GLN A 131 -12.33 1.93 -4.45
C GLN A 131 -12.05 2.25 -2.99
N PHE A 132 -10.99 2.98 -2.69
CA PHE A 132 -10.51 3.15 -1.32
C PHE A 132 -10.31 4.59 -0.88
N THR A 133 -10.29 5.57 -1.81
CA THR A 133 -10.02 6.97 -1.49
C THR A 133 -11.30 7.78 -1.48
N PHE A 134 -11.52 8.48 -0.37
CA PHE A 134 -12.64 9.41 -0.22
C PHE A 134 -12.08 10.84 -0.21
N TRP A 135 -12.24 11.53 -1.34
CA TRP A 135 -11.74 12.90 -1.51
C TRP A 135 -12.51 13.92 -0.69
N ASP A 136 -13.81 13.70 -0.55
CA ASP A 136 -14.69 14.51 0.29
C ASP A 136 -15.88 13.68 0.78
N THR A 137 -16.53 14.15 1.83
CA THR A 137 -17.74 13.53 2.35
C THR A 137 -18.89 14.52 2.29
N THR A 138 -20.04 14.04 1.85
CA THR A 138 -21.27 14.84 1.89
C THR A 138 -21.57 15.24 3.34
N PRO A 139 -21.78 16.52 3.64
CA PRO A 139 -22.23 16.93 4.96
C PRO A 139 -23.53 16.22 5.33
N ASN A 140 -23.69 15.87 6.62
CA ASN A 140 -24.96 15.35 7.12
C ASN A 140 -26.05 16.44 7.12
N GLU A 141 -27.25 16.12 7.57
CA GLU A 141 -28.38 17.05 7.66
C GLU A 141 -28.10 18.31 8.51
N TYR A 142 -27.09 18.27 9.37
CA TYR A 142 -26.64 19.41 10.18
C TYR A 142 -25.49 20.20 9.55
N GLY A 143 -25.09 19.87 8.33
CA GLY A 143 -23.96 20.49 7.65
C GLY A 143 -22.58 20.06 8.16
N LEU A 144 -22.51 18.99 8.97
CA LEU A 144 -21.27 18.48 9.54
C LEU A 144 -20.68 17.38 8.65
N ARG A 145 -19.41 17.47 8.34
CA ARG A 145 -18.67 16.39 7.67
C ARG A 145 -18.37 15.28 8.66
N MET A 146 -18.63 14.05 8.24
CA MET A 146 -18.51 12.88 9.11
C MET A 146 -17.10 12.27 9.14
N MET A 147 -16.23 12.69 8.23
CA MET A 147 -14.84 12.24 8.16
C MET A 147 -13.89 13.39 7.89
N ALA A 148 -12.69 13.29 8.42
CA ALA A 148 -11.57 14.10 7.94
C ALA A 148 -11.16 13.55 6.56
N THR A 149 -11.31 14.34 5.52
CA THR A 149 -11.01 13.99 4.14
C THR A 149 -9.97 14.94 3.53
N PRO A 150 -9.22 14.49 2.52
CA PRO A 150 -9.28 13.15 1.93
C PRO A 150 -8.75 12.06 2.85
N CYS A 151 -9.31 10.86 2.75
CA CYS A 151 -8.87 9.71 3.53
C CYS A 151 -8.89 8.43 2.68
N VAL A 152 -8.16 7.41 3.12
CA VAL A 152 -8.03 6.16 2.39
C VAL A 152 -8.37 4.98 3.29
N PHE A 153 -9.22 4.10 2.79
CA PHE A 153 -9.51 2.82 3.41
C PHE A 153 -8.45 1.79 3.02
N GLU A 154 -8.18 0.89 3.89
CA GLU A 154 -7.19 -0.13 3.68
C GLU A 154 -7.70 -1.28 2.83
N GLN A 155 -8.95 -1.69 3.06
CA GLN A 155 -9.59 -2.81 2.38
C GLN A 155 -11.12 -2.74 2.43
N TYR A 156 -11.76 -3.51 1.58
CA TYR A 156 -13.19 -3.47 1.40
C TYR A 156 -13.98 -3.89 2.65
N LYS A 157 -13.50 -4.90 3.38
CA LYS A 157 -14.13 -5.37 4.62
C LYS A 157 -13.83 -4.50 5.83
N TYR A 158 -12.75 -3.74 5.82
CA TYR A 158 -12.35 -2.90 6.93
C TYR A 158 -12.60 -1.43 6.61
N GLN A 159 -13.84 -1.02 6.74
CA GLN A 159 -14.33 0.30 6.35
C GLN A 159 -13.92 1.40 7.35
N LYS A 160 -12.63 1.60 7.51
CA LYS A 160 -12.06 2.70 8.31
C LYS A 160 -10.93 3.39 7.57
N PRO A 161 -10.83 4.72 7.69
CA PRO A 161 -9.65 5.44 7.26
C PRO A 161 -8.41 4.93 8.00
N VAL A 162 -7.32 4.71 7.26
CA VAL A 162 -6.03 4.27 7.81
C VAL A 162 -4.92 5.17 7.29
N ASP A 163 -4.16 5.80 8.20
CA ASP A 163 -3.11 6.74 7.81
C ASP A 163 -2.00 6.10 6.98
N HIS A 164 -1.64 4.86 7.28
CA HIS A 164 -0.64 4.15 6.49
C HIS A 164 -1.11 3.91 5.05
N SER A 165 -2.40 3.64 4.84
CA SER A 165 -2.98 3.50 3.50
C SER A 165 -3.01 4.82 2.75
N ALA A 166 -3.32 5.92 3.43
CA ALA A 166 -3.24 7.26 2.86
C ALA A 166 -1.80 7.60 2.45
N HIS A 167 -0.81 7.25 3.26
CA HIS A 167 0.60 7.36 2.91
C HIS A 167 0.93 6.59 1.62
N ASN A 168 0.56 5.32 1.54
CA ASN A 168 0.87 4.48 0.38
C ASN A 168 0.31 5.07 -0.92
N VAL A 169 -0.94 5.55 -0.88
CA VAL A 169 -1.57 6.20 -2.05
C VAL A 169 -0.91 7.53 -2.37
N ALA A 170 -0.60 8.34 -1.37
CA ALA A 170 0.11 9.60 -1.57
C ALA A 170 1.50 9.38 -2.20
N MET A 171 2.25 8.36 -1.75
CA MET A 171 3.55 8.02 -2.32
C MET A 171 3.42 7.56 -3.77
N ALA A 172 2.42 6.75 -4.11
CA ALA A 172 2.18 6.32 -5.49
C ALA A 172 1.83 7.51 -6.41
N PHE A 173 1.08 8.49 -5.93
CA PHE A 173 0.84 9.72 -6.67
C PHE A 173 2.09 10.59 -6.83
N LEU A 174 2.97 10.65 -5.83
CA LEU A 174 4.26 11.36 -5.96
C LEU A 174 5.17 10.67 -6.97
N ASP A 175 5.25 9.34 -6.94
CA ASP A 175 6.00 8.56 -7.91
C ASP A 175 5.49 8.79 -9.34
N LEU A 176 4.17 8.82 -9.52
CA LEU A 176 3.54 9.13 -10.81
C LEU A 176 3.86 10.55 -11.27
N TYR A 177 3.84 11.52 -10.35
CA TYR A 177 4.24 12.89 -10.67
C TYR A 177 5.70 12.98 -11.10
N GLU A 178 6.62 12.37 -10.37
CA GLU A 178 8.05 12.39 -10.71
C GLU A 178 8.34 11.72 -12.05
N GLU A 179 7.61 10.65 -12.41
CA GLU A 179 7.78 9.96 -13.69
C GLU A 179 7.14 10.71 -14.87
N THR A 180 5.98 11.36 -14.67
CA THR A 180 5.16 11.90 -15.78
C THR A 180 5.04 13.41 -15.81
N GLY A 181 5.32 14.10 -14.71
CA GLY A 181 5.04 15.53 -14.54
C GLY A 181 3.55 15.85 -14.32
N ASP A 182 2.71 14.85 -14.02
CA ASP A 182 1.27 15.05 -13.80
C ASP A 182 0.98 15.87 -12.54
N LYS A 183 0.67 17.15 -12.73
CA LYS A 183 0.37 18.08 -11.64
C LYS A 183 -0.88 17.71 -10.84
N LEU A 184 -1.82 16.95 -11.42
CA LEU A 184 -2.98 16.47 -10.70
C LEU A 184 -2.58 15.37 -9.70
N ALA A 185 -1.68 14.47 -10.10
CA ALA A 185 -1.12 13.48 -9.19
C ALA A 185 -0.42 14.15 -7.99
N PHE A 186 0.40 15.18 -8.24
CA PHE A 186 1.02 15.98 -7.17
C PHE A 186 -0.02 16.63 -6.23
N ALA A 187 -1.06 17.26 -6.78
CA ALA A 187 -2.10 17.91 -5.98
C ALA A 187 -2.87 16.90 -5.13
N LYS A 188 -3.14 15.70 -5.64
CA LYS A 188 -3.79 14.61 -4.92
C LYS A 188 -2.90 14.09 -3.78
N ALA A 189 -1.62 13.86 -4.04
CA ALA A 189 -0.66 13.48 -3.02
C ALA A 189 -0.61 14.51 -1.89
N LYS A 190 -0.50 15.79 -2.25
CA LYS A 190 -0.48 16.89 -1.28
C LYS A 190 -1.73 16.91 -0.40
N ALA A 191 -2.90 16.74 -0.99
CA ALA A 191 -4.16 16.75 -0.23
C ALA A 191 -4.21 15.60 0.80
N LEU A 192 -3.76 14.40 0.44
CA LEU A 192 -3.66 13.27 1.37
C LEU A 192 -2.66 13.53 2.49
N ILE A 193 -1.49 14.08 2.17
CA ILE A 193 -0.43 14.40 3.15
C ILE A 193 -0.88 15.52 4.10
N ASP A 194 -1.54 16.55 3.58
CA ASP A 194 -2.09 17.63 4.41
C ASP A 194 -3.11 17.07 5.41
N ASN A 195 -3.97 16.13 5.00
CA ASN A 195 -4.95 15.53 5.90
C ASN A 195 -4.31 14.70 7.03
N MET A 196 -3.17 14.05 6.78
CA MET A 196 -2.44 13.35 7.85
C MET A 196 -2.07 14.30 8.98
N THR A 197 -1.71 15.55 8.68
CA THR A 197 -1.38 16.55 9.71
C THR A 197 -2.63 17.05 10.45
N ILE A 198 -3.78 17.09 9.78
CA ILE A 198 -5.07 17.49 10.38
C ILE A 198 -5.52 16.48 11.44
N VAL A 199 -5.34 15.19 11.19
CA VAL A 199 -5.75 14.13 12.10
C VAL A 199 -4.75 13.83 13.21
N GLN A 200 -3.57 14.45 13.18
CA GLN A 200 -2.55 14.30 14.21
C GLN A 200 -3.07 14.64 15.60
N ASN A 201 -2.72 13.85 16.60
CA ASN A 201 -3.01 14.16 17.99
C ASN A 201 -2.20 15.38 18.46
N LYS A 202 -2.90 16.47 18.76
CA LYS A 202 -2.27 17.75 19.15
C LYS A 202 -1.57 17.69 20.51
N GLY A 203 -1.92 16.73 21.36
CA GLY A 203 -1.34 16.61 22.70
C GLY A 203 0.03 15.92 22.71
N ASN A 204 0.25 14.93 21.87
CA ASN A 204 1.46 14.11 21.86
C ASN A 204 2.14 13.98 20.48
N GLY A 205 1.54 14.55 19.43
CA GLY A 205 2.10 14.54 18.08
C GLY A 205 2.00 13.21 17.33
N GLN A 206 1.37 12.19 17.92
CA GLN A 206 1.21 10.89 17.26
C GLN A 206 0.17 10.96 16.13
N MET A 207 0.43 10.20 15.06
CA MET A 207 -0.54 9.98 14.00
C MET A 207 -1.45 8.82 14.37
N PRO A 208 -2.79 8.93 14.19
CA PRO A 208 -3.70 7.83 14.47
C PRO A 208 -3.53 6.72 13.43
N THR A 209 -3.68 5.46 13.85
CA THR A 209 -3.77 4.35 12.90
C THR A 209 -5.09 4.41 12.15
N THR A 210 -6.17 4.60 12.89
CA THR A 210 -7.52 4.71 12.34
C THR A 210 -8.31 5.78 13.09
N TRP A 211 -9.35 6.30 12.45
CA TRP A 211 -10.34 7.16 13.11
C TRP A 211 -11.77 6.78 12.76
N ASP A 212 -12.70 7.17 13.62
CA ASP A 212 -14.11 6.89 13.45
C ASP A 212 -14.75 7.91 12.49
N PHE A 213 -15.57 7.45 11.59
CA PHE A 213 -16.40 8.31 10.73
C PHE A 213 -17.31 9.26 11.50
N ARG A 214 -17.82 8.79 12.65
CA ARG A 214 -18.83 9.50 13.43
C ARG A 214 -18.26 10.61 14.25
N THR A 215 -16.97 10.59 14.49
CA THR A 215 -16.28 11.56 15.34
C THR A 215 -14.98 12.03 14.70
N PRO A 216 -15.05 12.72 13.54
CA PRO A 216 -13.87 13.27 12.90
C PRO A 216 -13.20 14.25 13.88
N TYR A 217 -11.88 14.26 13.87
CA TYR A 217 -11.06 15.12 14.72
C TYR A 217 -11.08 14.82 16.23
N HIS A 218 -11.73 13.75 16.68
CA HIS A 218 -11.75 13.35 18.07
C HIS A 218 -10.70 12.30 18.42
N ASP A 219 -10.19 12.39 19.65
CA ASP A 219 -9.17 11.46 20.18
C ASP A 219 -9.73 10.10 20.60
N SER A 220 -11.05 9.94 20.65
CA SER A 220 -11.71 8.68 20.96
C SER A 220 -11.58 7.69 19.80
N ASN A 221 -11.28 6.44 20.08
CA ASN A 221 -11.17 5.33 19.13
C ASN A 221 -9.97 5.38 18.17
N ARG A 222 -8.86 5.93 18.61
CA ARG A 222 -7.63 5.97 17.84
C ARG A 222 -6.62 5.01 18.44
N SER A 223 -6.18 4.06 17.65
CA SER A 223 -4.93 3.36 17.94
C SER A 223 -3.78 4.17 17.34
N PHE A 224 -2.63 4.13 18.00
CA PHE A 224 -1.45 4.85 17.55
C PHE A 224 -0.33 3.86 17.29
N TRP A 225 -0.24 3.39 16.06
CA TRP A 225 0.87 2.56 15.63
C TRP A 225 2.03 3.43 15.17
N THR A 226 3.21 3.05 15.59
CA THR A 226 4.43 3.78 15.26
C THR A 226 4.67 3.90 13.75
N ASN A 227 4.27 2.88 12.97
CA ASN A 227 4.38 2.87 11.52
C ASN A 227 3.60 4.02 10.86
N CYS A 228 2.42 4.39 11.37
CA CYS A 228 1.65 5.51 10.84
C CYS A 228 2.38 6.85 11.03
N THR A 229 3.02 7.04 12.20
CA THR A 229 3.84 8.23 12.43
C THR A 229 5.05 8.27 11.49
N PHE A 230 5.75 7.16 11.31
CA PHE A 230 6.87 7.09 10.37
C PHE A 230 6.42 7.32 8.92
N ALA A 231 5.30 6.75 8.53
CA ALA A 231 4.71 6.94 7.21
C ALA A 231 4.42 8.42 6.93
N ALA A 232 3.75 9.11 7.85
CA ALA A 232 3.45 10.54 7.72
C ALA A 232 4.72 11.40 7.63
N VAL A 233 5.72 11.14 8.48
CA VAL A 233 7.00 11.86 8.44
C VAL A 233 7.72 11.63 7.11
N THR A 234 7.74 10.40 6.60
CA THR A 234 8.35 10.07 5.31
C THR A 234 7.69 10.81 4.16
N ALA A 235 6.34 10.85 4.14
CA ALA A 235 5.59 11.57 3.12
C ALA A 235 5.84 13.09 3.15
N LEU A 236 5.87 13.68 4.34
CA LEU A 236 6.17 15.10 4.52
C LEU A 236 7.58 15.46 4.05
N LEU A 237 8.59 14.67 4.43
CA LEU A 237 9.97 14.88 4.01
C LEU A 237 10.14 14.75 2.49
N ARG A 238 9.45 13.81 1.86
CA ARG A 238 9.49 13.67 0.41
C ARG A 238 8.82 14.84 -0.30
N MET A 239 7.67 15.29 0.20
CA MET A 239 6.98 16.46 -0.33
C MET A 239 7.86 17.72 -0.21
N ASP A 240 8.49 17.93 0.93
CA ASP A 240 9.40 19.06 1.16
C ASP A 240 10.59 19.03 0.19
N LYS A 241 11.16 17.85 -0.05
CA LYS A 241 12.24 17.68 -1.03
C LYS A 241 11.78 18.09 -2.44
N ILE A 242 10.66 17.55 -2.93
CA ILE A 242 10.14 17.86 -4.28
C ILE A 242 9.88 19.36 -4.42
N THR A 243 9.23 19.98 -3.44
CA THR A 243 8.90 21.42 -3.51
C THR A 243 10.09 22.35 -3.33
N SER A 244 11.20 21.89 -2.78
CA SER A 244 12.43 22.70 -2.65
C SER A 244 13.36 22.59 -3.85
N GLU A 245 13.15 21.61 -4.72
CA GLU A 245 13.92 21.41 -5.96
C GLU A 245 13.25 22.10 -7.18
N GLU A 246 12.00 22.57 -7.06
CA GLU A 246 11.28 23.39 -8.04
C GLU A 246 11.62 24.89 -7.88
#